data_3fd416c19caadea5aee0353d61cbfccf
#
_entry.id   3fd416c19caadea5aee0353d61cbfccf
#
_cell.length_a   1.000
_cell.length_b   1.000
_cell.length_c   1.000
_cell.angle_alpha   90.00
_cell.angle_beta   90.00
_cell.angle_gamma   90.00
#
_symmetry.space_group_name_H-M   'P 1'
#
loop_
_entity.id
_entity.type
_entity.pdbx_description
1 polymer ?
#
loop_
_entity_poly.entity_id
_entity_poly.type
_entity_poly.pdbx_seq_one_letter_code
_entity_poly.pdbx_strand_id
1 'polypeptide(L)'
;MTERSVAQPLSPSRRRFLGDAGRLLAVTGAATGFPAIVPSSVFGQAAPSNRINVGAIGTGRISRVHDLPGIWQHPAARIMAACDLDSRRGDDAKTLINGYYSKQTGKPYDGVRTYLDYRELLANPDIDAVVISTPDHWHAVPAI
;
A
#
# COMPACT_ATOMS: atom_id res chain seq x y z
N MET A 1 0.28 35.85 -20.63
CA MET A 1 -0.55 34.64 -20.45
C MET A 1 0.11 33.81 -19.35
N THR A 2 -0.39 33.90 -18.15
CA THR A 2 0.20 33.27 -16.95
C THR A 2 -0.63 32.03 -16.63
N GLU A 3 -0.10 30.84 -16.89
CA GLU A 3 -0.73 29.56 -16.52
C GLU A 3 -0.72 29.43 -14.99
N ARG A 4 -1.89 29.36 -14.40
CA ARG A 4 -2.06 28.99 -12.99
C ARG A 4 -1.95 27.47 -12.88
N SER A 5 -0.86 27.03 -12.29
CA SER A 5 -0.71 25.64 -11.83
C SER A 5 -1.77 25.34 -10.77
N VAL A 6 -2.69 24.44 -11.10
CA VAL A 6 -3.69 23.94 -10.16
C VAL A 6 -3.02 22.88 -9.29
N ALA A 7 -2.76 23.23 -8.03
CA ALA A 7 -2.27 22.29 -7.04
C ALA A 7 -3.34 21.20 -6.77
N GLN A 8 -2.98 19.93 -6.96
CA GLN A 8 -3.84 18.82 -6.58
C GLN A 8 -3.98 18.73 -5.06
N PRO A 9 -5.19 18.50 -4.53
CA PRO A 9 -5.38 18.35 -3.09
C PRO A 9 -4.71 17.06 -2.60
N LEU A 10 -3.80 17.21 -1.64
CA LEU A 10 -3.17 16.11 -0.93
C LEU A 10 -4.23 15.31 -0.16
N SER A 11 -4.33 14.01 -0.38
CA SER A 11 -5.21 13.14 0.40
C SER A 11 -4.78 13.17 1.88
N PRO A 12 -5.72 13.27 2.83
CA PRO A 12 -5.39 13.37 4.25
C PRO A 12 -4.74 12.06 4.72
N SER A 13 -3.60 12.17 5.42
CA SER A 13 -2.94 11.02 6.02
C SER A 13 -3.81 10.40 7.13
N ARG A 14 -3.67 9.08 7.39
CA ARG A 14 -4.38 8.35 8.44
C ARG A 14 -4.30 9.04 9.81
N ARG A 15 -3.16 9.66 10.15
CA ARG A 15 -2.97 10.42 11.39
C ARG A 15 -3.81 11.70 11.44
N ARG A 16 -3.98 12.41 10.32
CA ARG A 16 -4.84 13.60 10.24
C ARG A 16 -6.31 13.22 10.37
N PHE A 17 -6.74 12.14 9.71
CA PHE A 17 -8.12 11.67 9.79
C PHE A 17 -8.52 11.32 11.23
N LEU A 18 -7.66 10.63 11.98
CA LEU A 18 -7.92 10.29 13.40
C LEU A 18 -7.95 11.52 14.31
N GLY A 19 -7.11 12.53 14.04
CA GLY A 19 -7.12 13.80 14.77
C GLY A 19 -8.38 14.63 14.54
N ASP A 20 -8.86 14.66 13.31
CA ASP A 20 -10.05 15.44 12.92
C ASP A 20 -11.35 14.73 13.34
N ALA A 21 -11.39 13.38 13.30
CA ALA A 21 -12.50 12.58 13.83
C ALA A 21 -12.66 12.76 15.35
N GLY A 22 -11.55 12.86 16.09
CA GLY A 22 -11.58 13.14 17.55
C GLY A 22 -12.10 14.54 17.89
N ARG A 23 -11.86 15.53 17.03
CA ARG A 23 -12.37 16.90 17.22
C ARG A 23 -13.86 17.05 16.90
N LEU A 24 -14.37 16.32 15.90
CA LEU A 24 -15.79 16.30 15.55
C LEU A 24 -16.65 15.64 16.64
N LEU A 25 -16.14 14.63 17.34
CA LEU A 25 -16.84 13.99 18.46
C LEU A 25 -16.94 14.88 19.71
N ALA A 26 -16.07 15.87 19.88
CA ALA A 26 -16.09 16.78 21.01
C ALA A 26 -17.13 17.92 20.89
N VAL A 27 -17.69 18.17 19.72
CA VAL A 27 -18.62 19.27 19.45
C VAL A 27 -20.10 18.83 19.45
N THR A 28 -20.41 17.54 19.38
CA THR A 28 -21.78 16.99 19.37
C THR A 28 -22.08 16.18 20.64
N GLY A 29 -21.91 16.79 21.77
CA GLY A 29 -22.35 16.25 23.07
C GLY A 29 -23.87 16.35 23.26
N ALA A 30 -24.66 15.68 22.48
CA ALA A 30 -26.05 15.24 22.75
C ALA A 30 -26.60 14.49 21.50
N ALA A 31 -26.14 13.27 21.28
CA ALA A 31 -26.79 12.37 20.35
C ALA A 31 -27.16 11.09 21.11
N THR A 32 -28.47 10.90 21.27
CA THR A 32 -29.15 9.67 21.66
C THR A 32 -28.40 8.44 21.14
N GLY A 33 -27.95 7.58 22.07
CA GLY A 33 -27.15 6.41 21.79
C GLY A 33 -27.84 5.37 20.91
N PHE A 34 -27.83 5.59 19.62
CA PHE A 34 -28.02 4.49 18.68
C PHE A 34 -26.69 3.72 18.59
N PRO A 35 -26.70 2.40 18.82
CA PRO A 35 -25.50 1.60 18.59
C PRO A 35 -25.10 1.75 17.12
N ALA A 36 -23.92 2.33 16.88
CA ALA A 36 -23.36 2.40 15.54
C ALA A 36 -23.13 0.96 15.07
N ILE A 37 -23.91 0.48 14.10
CA ILE A 37 -23.67 -0.82 13.47
C ILE A 37 -22.40 -0.66 12.63
N VAL A 38 -21.27 -1.01 13.21
CA VAL A 38 -19.99 -1.04 12.51
C VAL A 38 -19.97 -2.34 11.69
N PRO A 39 -19.81 -2.28 10.36
CA PRO A 39 -19.74 -3.48 9.54
C PRO A 39 -18.66 -4.44 10.07
N SER A 40 -18.92 -5.74 10.08
CA SER A 40 -17.98 -6.76 10.55
C SER A 40 -16.65 -6.76 9.79
N SER A 41 -16.63 -6.19 8.58
CA SER A 41 -15.41 -5.96 7.78
C SER A 41 -14.42 -4.96 8.41
N VAL A 42 -14.87 -4.18 9.40
CA VAL A 42 -14.00 -3.25 10.16
C VAL A 42 -13.31 -3.97 11.32
N PHE A 43 -13.81 -5.13 11.72
CA PHE A 43 -13.27 -5.97 12.80
C PHE A 43 -12.71 -7.28 12.24
N GLY A 44 -11.56 -7.71 12.75
CA GLY A 44 -10.94 -8.99 12.41
C GLY A 44 -9.67 -8.88 11.58
N GLN A 45 -9.05 -10.00 11.29
CA GLN A 45 -7.77 -10.07 10.53
C GLN A 45 -7.83 -9.44 9.13
N ALA A 46 -9.01 -9.39 8.52
CA ALA A 46 -9.24 -8.80 7.21
C ALA A 46 -9.58 -7.29 7.26
N ALA A 47 -9.63 -6.68 8.44
CA ALA A 47 -9.87 -5.25 8.56
C ALA A 47 -8.79 -4.44 7.82
N PRO A 48 -9.14 -3.38 7.08
CA PRO A 48 -8.17 -2.55 6.38
C PRO A 48 -7.06 -2.00 7.30
N SER A 49 -7.37 -1.75 8.58
CA SER A 49 -6.43 -1.28 9.60
C SER A 49 -5.43 -2.34 10.07
N ASN A 50 -5.70 -3.62 9.83
CA ASN A 50 -4.84 -4.74 10.25
C ASN A 50 -3.98 -5.27 9.10
N ARG A 51 -4.04 -4.64 7.93
CA ARG A 51 -3.22 -5.03 6.77
C ARG A 51 -1.88 -4.33 6.81
N ILE A 52 -0.84 -5.10 6.53
CA ILE A 52 0.53 -4.63 6.33
C ILE A 52 0.70 -4.39 4.82
N ASN A 53 0.88 -3.14 4.44
CA ASN A 53 1.14 -2.78 3.06
C ASN A 53 2.63 -2.93 2.75
N VAL A 54 2.94 -3.79 1.80
CA VAL A 54 4.31 -4.16 1.47
C VAL A 54 4.74 -3.54 0.15
N GLY A 55 5.93 -2.95 0.12
CA GLY A 55 6.64 -2.56 -1.08
C GLY A 55 7.68 -3.61 -1.47
N ALA A 56 7.79 -3.96 -2.75
CA ALA A 56 8.82 -4.86 -3.26
C ALA A 56 9.94 -4.07 -3.94
N ILE A 57 11.18 -4.21 -3.46
CA ILE A 57 12.38 -3.57 -4.02
C ILE A 57 13.23 -4.65 -4.70
N GLY A 58 13.45 -4.51 -6.00
CA GLY A 58 14.05 -5.54 -6.85
C GLY A 58 13.01 -6.57 -7.28
N THR A 59 12.41 -6.40 -8.45
CA THR A 59 11.33 -7.25 -8.97
C THR A 59 11.81 -8.22 -10.03
N GLY A 60 13.04 -8.73 -9.87
CA GLY A 60 13.65 -9.74 -10.71
C GLY A 60 12.98 -11.12 -10.61
N ARG A 61 13.63 -12.14 -11.17
CA ARG A 61 13.09 -13.50 -11.22
C ARG A 61 12.80 -14.07 -9.82
N ILE A 62 13.72 -13.91 -8.88
CA ILE A 62 13.57 -14.45 -7.51
C ILE A 62 12.37 -13.83 -6.82
N SER A 63 12.26 -12.50 -6.86
CA SER A 63 11.10 -11.79 -6.30
C SER A 63 9.78 -12.35 -6.84
N ARG A 64 9.64 -12.45 -8.16
CA ARG A 64 8.39 -12.88 -8.81
C ARG A 64 8.05 -14.36 -8.59
N VAL A 65 9.04 -15.24 -8.44
CA VAL A 65 8.84 -16.68 -8.32
C VAL A 65 8.75 -17.16 -6.87
N HIS A 66 9.42 -16.48 -5.94
CA HIS A 66 9.52 -16.91 -4.53
C HIS A 66 8.94 -15.88 -3.56
N ASP A 67 9.44 -14.64 -3.58
CA ASP A 67 9.17 -13.70 -2.49
C ASP A 67 7.73 -13.17 -2.53
N LEU A 68 7.26 -12.72 -3.70
CA LEU A 68 5.88 -12.25 -3.85
C LEU A 68 4.87 -13.37 -3.58
N PRO A 69 5.01 -14.59 -4.13
CA PRO A 69 4.15 -15.72 -3.78
C PRO A 69 4.18 -16.09 -2.30
N GLY A 70 5.34 -15.97 -1.64
CA GLY A 70 5.47 -16.18 -0.20
C GLY A 70 4.66 -15.19 0.62
N ILE A 71 4.71 -13.91 0.25
CA ILE A 71 3.92 -12.85 0.92
C ILE A 71 2.43 -13.07 0.74
N TRP A 72 1.96 -13.54 -0.41
CA TRP A 72 0.54 -13.79 -0.67
C TRP A 72 -0.08 -14.87 0.22
N GLN A 73 0.72 -15.74 0.81
CA GLN A 73 0.24 -16.76 1.76
C GLN A 73 -0.19 -16.15 3.11
N HIS A 74 0.19 -14.90 3.36
CA HIS A 74 -0.17 -14.17 4.57
C HIS A 74 -1.35 -13.22 4.33
N PRO A 75 -2.55 -13.53 4.83
CA PRO A 75 -3.75 -12.75 4.52
C PRO A 75 -3.71 -11.30 5.05
N ALA A 76 -2.86 -11.02 6.04
CA ALA A 76 -2.64 -9.68 6.55
C ALA A 76 -1.70 -8.85 5.66
N ALA A 77 -0.88 -9.47 4.80
CA ALA A 77 0.06 -8.76 3.95
C ALA A 77 -0.59 -8.39 2.60
N ARG A 78 -0.30 -7.19 2.12
CA ARG A 78 -0.75 -6.72 0.81
C ARG A 78 0.37 -6.00 0.09
N ILE A 79 0.73 -6.49 -1.08
CA ILE A 79 1.73 -5.83 -1.91
C ILE A 79 1.08 -4.67 -2.65
N MET A 80 1.56 -3.45 -2.42
CA MET A 80 1.00 -2.21 -2.98
C MET A 80 1.96 -1.47 -3.89
N ALA A 81 3.24 -1.83 -3.87
CA ALA A 81 4.25 -1.16 -4.67
C ALA A 81 5.30 -2.14 -5.17
N ALA A 82 5.84 -1.86 -6.36
CA ALA A 82 6.95 -2.57 -6.98
C ALA A 82 8.00 -1.55 -7.44
N CYS A 83 9.27 -1.78 -7.09
CA CYS A 83 10.39 -0.92 -7.49
C CYS A 83 11.46 -1.75 -8.17
N ASP A 84 11.86 -1.33 -9.37
CA ASP A 84 13.02 -1.88 -10.08
C ASP A 84 13.63 -0.78 -10.96
N LEU A 85 14.94 -0.79 -11.14
CA LEU A 85 15.64 0.12 -12.04
C LEU A 85 15.26 -0.15 -13.52
N ASP A 86 14.87 -1.38 -13.85
CA ASP A 86 14.31 -1.75 -15.15
C ASP A 86 12.78 -1.60 -15.10
N SER A 87 12.25 -0.59 -15.78
CA SER A 87 10.81 -0.31 -15.82
C SER A 87 9.99 -1.52 -16.28
N ARG A 88 10.51 -2.33 -17.20
CA ARG A 88 9.83 -3.54 -17.70
C ARG A 88 9.63 -4.55 -16.58
N ARG A 89 10.64 -4.73 -15.71
CA ARG A 89 10.52 -5.64 -14.56
C ARG A 89 9.51 -5.12 -13.55
N GLY A 90 9.48 -3.80 -13.33
CA GLY A 90 8.47 -3.15 -12.49
C GLY A 90 7.04 -3.38 -13.03
N ASP A 91 6.84 -3.21 -14.33
CA ASP A 91 5.55 -3.39 -15.01
C ASP A 91 5.12 -4.87 -15.04
N ASP A 92 6.06 -5.79 -15.26
CA ASP A 92 5.81 -7.24 -15.13
C ASP A 92 5.34 -7.62 -13.73
N ALA A 93 6.01 -7.09 -12.70
CA ALA A 93 5.63 -7.33 -11.32
C ALA A 93 4.27 -6.71 -10.99
N LYS A 94 4.00 -5.48 -11.42
CA LYS A 94 2.68 -4.84 -11.31
C LYS A 94 1.59 -5.71 -11.94
N THR A 95 1.81 -6.19 -13.15
CA THR A 95 0.85 -7.04 -13.87
C THR A 95 0.59 -8.35 -13.11
N LEU A 96 1.65 -8.99 -12.62
CA LEU A 96 1.58 -10.22 -11.85
C LEU A 96 0.77 -10.03 -10.56
N ILE A 97 1.07 -8.97 -9.79
CA ILE A 97 0.41 -8.68 -8.50
C ILE A 97 -1.05 -8.29 -8.71
N ASN A 98 -1.33 -7.40 -9.66
CA ASN A 98 -2.71 -7.01 -10.00
C ASN A 98 -3.52 -8.21 -10.47
N GLY A 99 -2.95 -9.09 -11.28
CA GLY A 99 -3.57 -10.35 -11.73
C GLY A 99 -3.91 -11.29 -10.58
N TYR A 100 -3.02 -11.42 -9.59
CA TYR A 100 -3.27 -12.21 -8.40
C TYR A 100 -4.47 -11.68 -7.60
N TYR A 101 -4.49 -10.37 -7.27
CA TYR A 101 -5.60 -9.78 -6.52
C TYR A 101 -6.92 -9.74 -7.30
N SER A 102 -6.86 -9.58 -8.61
CA SER A 102 -8.05 -9.68 -9.46
C SER A 102 -8.68 -11.06 -9.39
N LYS A 103 -7.88 -12.11 -9.42
CA LYS A 103 -8.36 -13.50 -9.27
C LYS A 103 -8.94 -13.77 -7.88
N GLN A 104 -8.30 -13.25 -6.83
CA GLN A 104 -8.79 -13.43 -5.46
C GLN A 104 -10.12 -12.72 -5.21
N THR A 105 -10.30 -11.53 -5.76
CA THR A 105 -11.48 -10.70 -5.49
C THR A 105 -12.62 -10.91 -6.48
N GLY A 106 -12.35 -11.58 -7.61
CA GLY A 106 -13.28 -11.70 -8.74
C GLY A 106 -13.57 -10.36 -9.46
N LYS A 107 -12.78 -9.32 -9.18
CA LYS A 107 -12.94 -7.97 -9.74
C LYS A 107 -11.62 -7.47 -10.28
N PRO A 108 -11.61 -6.62 -11.33
CA PRO A 108 -10.40 -5.97 -11.79
C PRO A 108 -9.71 -5.19 -10.65
N TYR A 109 -8.40 -5.40 -10.51
CA TYR A 109 -7.57 -4.71 -9.52
C TYR A 109 -6.39 -4.06 -10.25
N ASP A 110 -6.17 -2.77 -9.98
CA ASP A 110 -5.03 -1.98 -10.49
C ASP A 110 -4.50 -1.04 -9.39
N GLY A 111 -4.27 -1.58 -8.19
CA GLY A 111 -3.84 -0.81 -7.04
C GLY A 111 -2.33 -0.77 -6.82
N VAL A 112 -1.53 -1.46 -7.64
CA VAL A 112 -0.07 -1.51 -7.48
C VAL A 112 0.59 -0.33 -8.19
N ARG A 113 1.44 0.42 -7.46
CA ARG A 113 2.28 1.49 -8.01
C ARG A 113 3.66 0.97 -8.37
N THR A 114 4.26 1.51 -9.45
CA THR A 114 5.64 1.23 -9.83
C THR A 114 6.54 2.42 -9.53
N TYR A 115 7.79 2.13 -9.12
CA TYR A 115 8.82 3.11 -8.80
C TYR A 115 10.13 2.71 -9.48
N LEU A 116 10.90 3.68 -9.94
CA LEU A 116 12.25 3.48 -10.45
C LEU A 116 13.30 3.69 -9.35
N ASP A 117 13.04 4.56 -8.41
CA ASP A 117 13.87 4.83 -7.24
C ASP A 117 13.22 4.28 -5.97
N TYR A 118 13.94 3.40 -5.26
CA TYR A 118 13.46 2.81 -4.01
C TYR A 118 13.22 3.86 -2.91
N ARG A 119 13.90 5.01 -2.96
CA ARG A 119 13.71 6.10 -2.00
C ARG A 119 12.33 6.71 -2.11
N GLU A 120 11.80 6.83 -3.34
CA GLU A 120 10.44 7.29 -3.57
C GLU A 120 9.42 6.28 -3.02
N LEU A 121 9.70 4.99 -3.16
CA LEU A 121 8.86 3.94 -2.55
C LEU A 121 8.89 4.03 -1.03
N LEU A 122 10.07 4.18 -0.42
CA LEU A 122 10.23 4.32 1.04
C LEU A 122 9.59 5.60 1.59
N ALA A 123 9.55 6.67 0.81
CA ALA A 123 8.90 7.92 1.20
C ALA A 123 7.36 7.83 1.14
N ASN A 124 6.79 6.77 0.58
CA ASN A 124 5.34 6.60 0.52
C ASN A 124 4.78 6.21 1.90
N PRO A 125 3.95 7.07 2.53
CA PRO A 125 3.42 6.84 3.86
C PRO A 125 2.41 5.68 3.95
N ASP A 126 1.96 5.16 2.82
CA ASP A 126 1.04 4.02 2.75
C ASP A 126 1.77 2.67 2.81
N ILE A 127 3.10 2.64 2.77
CA ILE A 127 3.93 1.43 2.87
C ILE A 127 4.37 1.23 4.32
N ASP A 128 4.05 0.07 4.88
CA ASP A 128 4.37 -0.29 6.26
C ASP A 128 5.67 -1.12 6.36
N ALA A 129 5.97 -1.90 5.31
CA ALA A 129 7.12 -2.79 5.24
C ALA A 129 7.64 -2.93 3.81
N VAL A 130 8.88 -3.37 3.67
CA VAL A 130 9.48 -3.67 2.36
C VAL A 130 10.08 -5.07 2.34
N VAL A 131 10.01 -5.72 1.17
CA VAL A 131 10.81 -6.89 0.83
C VAL A 131 11.88 -6.46 -0.17
N ILE A 132 13.14 -6.83 0.11
CA ILE A 132 14.30 -6.48 -0.71
C ILE A 132 14.80 -7.76 -1.38
N SER A 133 14.64 -7.84 -2.70
CA SER A 133 15.02 -8.98 -3.54
C SER A 133 16.05 -8.56 -4.61
N THR A 134 16.88 -7.60 -4.26
CA THR A 134 18.01 -7.15 -5.09
C THR A 134 19.15 -8.18 -5.05
N PRO A 135 20.16 -8.11 -5.94
CA PRO A 135 21.38 -8.92 -5.80
C PRO A 135 22.08 -8.67 -4.46
N ASP A 136 22.78 -9.68 -3.93
CA ASP A 136 23.35 -9.69 -2.58
C ASP A 136 24.16 -8.45 -2.22
N HIS A 137 24.96 -7.94 -3.16
CA HIS A 137 25.78 -6.74 -2.97
C HIS A 137 24.98 -5.42 -2.87
N TRP A 138 23.69 -5.46 -3.19
CA TRP A 138 22.79 -4.29 -3.10
C TRP A 138 21.80 -4.36 -1.92
N HIS A 139 21.73 -5.46 -1.18
CA HIS A 139 20.78 -5.59 -0.06
C HIS A 139 20.96 -4.53 1.01
N ALA A 140 22.20 -4.21 1.37
CA ALA A 140 22.49 -3.28 2.46
C ALA A 140 22.02 -1.85 2.16
N VAL A 141 22.17 -1.40 0.91
CA VAL A 141 21.89 0.00 0.55
C VAL A 141 20.41 0.40 0.76
N PRO A 142 19.42 -0.36 0.31
CA PRO A 142 18.01 -0.02 0.57
C PRO A 142 17.53 -0.41 1.97
N ALA A 143 18.34 -1.14 2.77
CA ALA A 143 17.98 -1.55 4.12
C ALA A 143 18.45 -0.57 5.22
N ILE A 144 19.36 0.35 4.90
CA ILE A 144 19.93 1.35 5.82
C ILE A 144 19.26 2.70 5.60
#